data_0b35a61b232b96a3d138dc46a8cee8a0
#
_entry.id   0b35a61b232b96a3d138dc46a8cee8a0
#
_cell.length_a   1.000
_cell.length_b   1.000
_cell.length_c   1.000
_cell.angle_alpha   90.00
_cell.angle_beta   90.00
_cell.angle_gamma   90.00
#
_symmetry.space_group_name_H-M   'P 1'
#
loop_
_entity.id
_entity.type
_entity.pdbx_description
1 polymer ?
#
loop_
_entity_poly.entity_id
_entity_poly.type
_entity_poly.pdbx_seq_one_letter_code
_entity_poly.pdbx_strand_id
1 'polypeptide(L)'
;MKIVKQIFSAHRGKPVQRVSFVSGLHGDELEGLYLCHRLIHALRQIQETQPEAFQGEVHIYPAANPPALNHGTRLWPVYGSDMNRMMGPHPGTSIPVQWSQEIFEDLKESSDLVVDIHASNLHLKELPQIRIIEEFSEELLPLALQTHTDIIWIHPMAGVFESTLGYNLNKLNVPTLVVETGICLRIEPDFVDRLFHGMMHLLHHQGVLASLPSDIPSAPSPQVVYPRGV
;
A
#
# COMPACT_ATOMS: atom_id res chain seq x y z
N MET A 1 -21.17 4.22 3.27
CA MET A 1 -20.49 4.44 1.96
C MET A 1 -20.27 3.07 1.34
N LYS A 2 -19.78 2.99 0.09
CA LYS A 2 -19.46 1.71 -0.54
C LYS A 2 -17.96 1.71 -0.87
N ILE A 3 -17.24 0.66 -0.48
CA ILE A 3 -15.83 0.48 -0.84
C ILE A 3 -15.72 0.38 -2.36
N VAL A 4 -14.85 1.20 -2.94
CA VAL A 4 -14.54 1.18 -4.37
C VAL A 4 -13.17 0.59 -4.54
N LYS A 5 -13.13 -0.61 -5.12
CA LYS A 5 -11.88 -1.30 -5.45
C LYS A 5 -11.93 -1.90 -6.85
N GLN A 6 -10.78 -2.02 -7.50
CA GLN A 6 -10.62 -2.79 -8.73
C GLN A 6 -10.05 -4.15 -8.37
N ILE A 7 -10.58 -5.20 -8.97
CA ILE A 7 -10.12 -6.58 -8.74
C ILE A 7 -9.66 -7.17 -10.08
N PHE A 8 -8.46 -7.73 -10.05
CA PHE A 8 -7.88 -8.48 -11.14
C PHE A 8 -7.64 -9.91 -10.65
N SER A 9 -8.25 -10.89 -11.28
CA SER A 9 -8.23 -12.27 -10.81
C SER A 9 -7.49 -13.20 -11.76
N ALA A 10 -6.97 -14.29 -11.24
CA ALA A 10 -6.35 -15.35 -12.01
C ALA A 10 -7.26 -15.81 -13.17
N HIS A 11 -6.65 -16.08 -14.32
CA HIS A 11 -7.38 -16.52 -15.52
C HIS A 11 -8.08 -17.86 -15.29
N ARG A 12 -7.47 -18.75 -14.50
CA ARG A 12 -8.02 -20.08 -14.19
C ARG A 12 -7.64 -20.52 -12.77
N GLY A 13 -8.53 -21.29 -12.13
CA GLY A 13 -8.25 -21.89 -10.83
C GLY A 13 -8.41 -20.94 -9.65
N LYS A 14 -7.85 -21.33 -8.50
CA LYS A 14 -7.77 -20.49 -7.32
C LYS A 14 -6.52 -19.60 -7.44
N PRO A 15 -6.58 -18.34 -7.00
CA PRO A 15 -5.41 -17.49 -6.98
C PRO A 15 -4.31 -18.09 -6.07
N VAL A 16 -3.06 -18.01 -6.51
CA VAL A 16 -1.90 -18.47 -5.73
C VAL A 16 -1.62 -17.54 -4.55
N GLN A 17 -1.92 -16.26 -4.72
CA GLN A 17 -1.71 -15.20 -3.74
C GLN A 17 -2.70 -14.06 -4.01
N ARG A 18 -3.16 -13.39 -2.95
CA ARG A 18 -4.02 -12.19 -3.03
C ARG A 18 -3.24 -10.99 -2.50
N VAL A 19 -2.91 -10.05 -3.38
CA VAL A 19 -2.17 -8.83 -3.02
C VAL A 19 -3.08 -7.63 -3.13
N SER A 20 -3.16 -6.83 -2.05
CA SER A 20 -3.93 -5.60 -2.03
C SER A 20 -3.04 -4.37 -1.98
N PHE A 21 -3.35 -3.37 -2.80
CA PHE A 21 -2.76 -2.03 -2.76
C PHE A 21 -3.81 -1.07 -2.25
N VAL A 22 -3.50 -0.33 -1.19
CA VAL A 22 -4.39 0.68 -0.62
C VAL A 22 -3.70 2.03 -0.60
N SER A 23 -4.40 3.07 -0.98
CA SER A 23 -3.93 4.45 -0.90
C SER A 23 -5.07 5.41 -0.54
N GLY A 24 -4.71 6.65 -0.22
CA GLY A 24 -5.68 7.69 0.07
C GLY A 24 -6.41 7.51 1.40
N LEU A 25 -5.78 6.91 2.40
CA LEU A 25 -6.21 7.01 3.81
C LEU A 25 -6.18 8.48 4.26
N HIS A 26 -5.18 9.23 3.79
CA HIS A 26 -5.09 10.67 3.87
C HIS A 26 -5.39 11.28 2.49
N GLY A 27 -6.26 12.26 2.42
CA GLY A 27 -6.75 12.76 1.14
C GLY A 27 -5.83 13.77 0.44
N ASP A 28 -4.76 14.20 1.08
CA ASP A 28 -3.72 15.05 0.53
C ASP A 28 -2.52 14.28 -0.04
N GLU A 29 -2.49 12.96 0.09
CA GLU A 29 -1.41 12.07 -0.34
C GLU A 29 -1.69 11.52 -1.75
N LEU A 30 -1.36 12.28 -2.80
CA LEU A 30 -1.79 12.01 -4.18
C LEU A 30 -0.93 10.99 -4.92
N GLU A 31 0.31 10.74 -4.49
CA GLU A 31 1.22 9.82 -5.19
C GLU A 31 0.70 8.39 -5.21
N GLY A 32 0.16 7.91 -4.08
CA GLY A 32 -0.45 6.58 -3.99
C GLY A 32 -1.64 6.41 -4.93
N LEU A 33 -2.48 7.44 -5.07
CA LEU A 33 -3.59 7.44 -6.02
C LEU A 33 -3.08 7.29 -7.46
N TYR A 34 -2.03 8.02 -7.83
CA TYR A 34 -1.44 7.96 -9.17
C TYR A 34 -0.73 6.61 -9.41
N LEU A 35 -0.04 6.08 -8.41
CA LEU A 35 0.54 4.74 -8.49
C LEU A 35 -0.55 3.67 -8.70
N CYS A 36 -1.64 3.71 -7.95
CA CYS A 36 -2.79 2.83 -8.14
C CYS A 36 -3.38 2.93 -9.55
N HIS A 37 -3.50 4.16 -10.09
CA HIS A 37 -3.94 4.36 -11.47
C HIS A 37 -3.02 3.65 -12.48
N ARG A 38 -1.69 3.79 -12.33
CA ARG A 38 -0.71 3.13 -13.19
C ARG A 38 -0.80 1.60 -13.11
N LEU A 39 -0.91 1.07 -11.89
CA LEU A 39 -1.10 -0.38 -11.67
C LEU A 39 -2.38 -0.89 -12.34
N ILE A 40 -3.51 -0.19 -12.17
CA ILE A 40 -4.79 -0.54 -12.79
C ILE A 40 -4.64 -0.63 -14.32
N HIS A 41 -3.97 0.35 -14.93
CA HIS A 41 -3.76 0.34 -16.38
C HIS A 41 -2.89 -0.83 -16.85
N ALA A 42 -1.76 -1.06 -16.20
CA ALA A 42 -0.85 -2.13 -16.57
C ALA A 42 -1.49 -3.53 -16.36
N LEU A 43 -2.13 -3.75 -15.22
CA LEU A 43 -2.78 -5.03 -14.91
C LEU A 43 -3.96 -5.31 -15.84
N ARG A 44 -4.73 -4.29 -16.22
CA ARG A 44 -5.78 -4.43 -17.22
C ARG A 44 -5.22 -4.85 -18.59
N GLN A 45 -4.15 -4.19 -19.03
CA GLN A 45 -3.48 -4.52 -20.28
C GLN A 45 -2.95 -5.96 -20.27
N ILE A 46 -2.32 -6.40 -19.17
CA ILE A 46 -1.86 -7.79 -19.02
C ILE A 46 -3.05 -8.74 -19.08
N GLN A 47 -4.13 -8.47 -18.35
CA GLN A 47 -5.31 -9.34 -18.33
C GLN A 47 -6.00 -9.45 -19.71
N GLU A 48 -5.96 -8.39 -20.51
CA GLU A 48 -6.53 -8.37 -21.88
C GLU A 48 -5.63 -9.04 -22.91
N THR A 49 -4.30 -8.88 -22.81
CA THR A 49 -3.36 -9.33 -23.84
C THR A 49 -2.67 -10.66 -23.51
N GLN A 50 -2.50 -10.98 -22.24
CA GLN A 50 -1.78 -12.16 -21.74
C GLN A 50 -2.48 -12.71 -20.47
N PRO A 51 -3.76 -13.11 -20.56
CA PRO A 51 -4.53 -13.52 -19.38
C PRO A 51 -3.90 -14.68 -18.60
N GLU A 52 -3.19 -15.57 -19.28
CA GLU A 52 -2.48 -16.69 -18.67
C GLU A 52 -1.30 -16.29 -17.80
N ALA A 53 -0.80 -15.05 -17.94
CA ALA A 53 0.24 -14.52 -17.07
C ALA A 53 -0.32 -14.20 -15.67
N PHE A 54 -1.64 -14.03 -15.52
CA PHE A 54 -2.29 -13.74 -14.25
C PHE A 54 -2.60 -15.04 -13.48
N GLN A 55 -1.87 -15.28 -12.39
CA GLN A 55 -1.99 -16.50 -11.56
C GLN A 55 -2.52 -16.22 -10.15
N GLY A 56 -2.42 -14.99 -9.68
CA GLY A 56 -2.93 -14.55 -8.38
C GLY A 56 -4.15 -13.64 -8.50
N GLU A 57 -4.42 -12.90 -7.43
CA GLU A 57 -5.46 -11.87 -7.40
C GLU A 57 -4.87 -10.56 -6.89
N VAL A 58 -5.27 -9.44 -7.51
CA VAL A 58 -4.86 -8.10 -7.09
C VAL A 58 -6.08 -7.26 -6.81
N HIS A 59 -6.15 -6.71 -5.60
CA HIS A 59 -7.16 -5.73 -5.22
C HIS A 59 -6.51 -4.35 -5.12
N ILE A 60 -7.09 -3.35 -5.75
CA ILE A 60 -6.58 -1.97 -5.70
C ILE A 60 -7.66 -1.06 -5.15
N TYR A 61 -7.35 -0.41 -4.02
CA TYR A 61 -8.16 0.59 -3.33
C TYR A 61 -7.52 1.97 -3.55
N PRO A 62 -7.85 2.66 -4.65
CA PRO A 62 -7.13 3.87 -5.03
C PRO A 62 -7.43 5.07 -4.13
N ALA A 63 -8.56 5.05 -3.43
CA ALA A 63 -9.04 6.15 -2.60
C ALA A 63 -9.81 5.60 -1.39
N ALA A 64 -9.10 5.23 -0.33
CA ALA A 64 -9.70 4.66 0.86
C ALA A 64 -10.55 5.68 1.65
N ASN A 65 -10.24 6.98 1.55
CA ASN A 65 -10.95 8.08 2.18
C ASN A 65 -11.43 9.11 1.14
N PRO A 66 -12.48 8.80 0.35
CA PRO A 66 -12.96 9.71 -0.69
C PRO A 66 -13.35 11.10 -0.19
N PRO A 67 -13.97 11.29 0.99
CA PRO A 67 -14.25 12.62 1.51
C PRO A 67 -13.01 13.48 1.73
N ALA A 68 -11.95 12.92 2.31
CA ALA A 68 -10.70 13.64 2.53
C ALA A 68 -10.01 13.97 1.19
N LEU A 69 -9.99 13.02 0.25
CA LEU A 69 -9.43 13.22 -1.09
C LEU A 69 -10.14 14.35 -1.84
N ASN A 70 -11.48 14.37 -1.83
CA ASN A 70 -12.26 15.41 -2.50
C ASN A 70 -12.00 16.82 -1.95
N HIS A 71 -11.55 16.92 -0.71
CA HIS A 71 -11.21 18.19 -0.06
C HIS A 71 -9.69 18.48 -0.07
N GLY A 72 -8.87 17.55 -0.54
CA GLY A 72 -7.41 17.69 -0.51
C GLY A 72 -6.86 17.86 0.91
N THR A 73 -7.42 17.16 1.88
CA THR A 73 -7.05 17.27 3.30
C THR A 73 -6.60 15.94 3.86
N ARG A 74 -5.63 15.97 4.77
CA ARG A 74 -5.17 14.78 5.49
C ARG A 74 -6.30 14.10 6.24
N LEU A 75 -7.03 14.89 7.03
CA LEU A 75 -8.05 14.41 7.96
C LEU A 75 -9.42 14.29 7.29
N TRP A 76 -10.26 13.46 7.86
CA TRP A 76 -11.65 13.35 7.47
C TRP A 76 -12.36 14.70 7.65
N PRO A 77 -12.92 15.30 6.58
CA PRO A 77 -13.60 16.59 6.66
C PRO A 77 -14.73 16.59 7.68
N VAL A 78 -14.98 17.74 8.31
CA VAL A 78 -16.00 17.96 9.37
C VAL A 78 -15.66 17.28 10.70
N TYR A 79 -15.16 16.02 10.65
CA TYR A 79 -14.82 15.27 11.85
C TYR A 79 -13.41 15.61 12.40
N GLY A 80 -12.50 16.08 11.54
CA GLY A 80 -11.10 16.35 11.92
C GLY A 80 -10.34 15.10 12.36
N SER A 81 -10.77 13.92 11.92
CA SER A 81 -10.25 12.64 12.39
C SER A 81 -9.25 12.06 11.40
N ASP A 82 -8.12 11.54 11.89
CA ASP A 82 -7.15 10.79 11.10
C ASP A 82 -7.63 9.35 10.91
N MET A 83 -7.94 8.97 9.67
CA MET A 83 -8.44 7.63 9.36
C MET A 83 -7.42 6.54 9.72
N ASN A 84 -6.11 6.82 9.56
CA ASN A 84 -5.04 5.88 9.91
C ASN A 84 -4.71 5.90 11.43
N ARG A 85 -5.64 6.35 12.27
CA ARG A 85 -5.64 6.25 13.73
C ARG A 85 -6.90 5.56 14.26
N MET A 86 -7.65 4.91 13.38
CA MET A 86 -8.91 4.24 13.70
C MET A 86 -8.96 2.80 13.17
N MET A 87 -7.81 2.25 12.77
CA MET A 87 -7.69 0.90 12.23
C MET A 87 -7.58 -0.12 13.37
N GLY A 88 -8.14 -1.31 13.18
CA GLY A 88 -8.22 -2.33 14.22
C GLY A 88 -9.29 -2.02 15.29
N PRO A 89 -9.22 -2.62 16.47
CA PRO A 89 -10.22 -2.43 17.52
C PRO A 89 -10.37 -0.96 17.94
N HIS A 90 -11.56 -0.39 17.78
CA HIS A 90 -11.83 1.00 18.09
C HIS A 90 -13.20 1.17 18.78
N PRO A 91 -13.31 1.86 19.92
CA PRO A 91 -14.56 1.97 20.68
C PRO A 91 -15.58 2.97 20.10
N GLY A 92 -15.18 3.78 19.14
CA GLY A 92 -16.04 4.82 18.53
C GLY A 92 -17.06 4.26 17.55
N THR A 93 -18.12 5.04 17.32
CA THR A 93 -19.24 4.70 16.41
C THR A 93 -19.50 5.78 15.37
N SER A 94 -18.60 6.76 15.23
CA SER A 94 -18.72 7.82 14.21
C SER A 94 -18.60 7.26 12.80
N ILE A 95 -19.08 8.01 11.80
CA ILE A 95 -18.97 7.60 10.38
C ILE A 95 -17.52 7.30 9.98
N PRO A 96 -16.51 8.13 10.32
CA PRO A 96 -15.11 7.80 10.01
C PRO A 96 -14.66 6.47 10.62
N VAL A 97 -15.04 6.18 11.87
CA VAL A 97 -14.69 4.92 12.53
C VAL A 97 -15.32 3.73 11.82
N GLN A 98 -16.65 3.77 11.57
CA GLN A 98 -17.34 2.70 10.86
C GLN A 98 -16.71 2.43 9.49
N TRP A 99 -16.39 3.50 8.75
CA TRP A 99 -15.75 3.38 7.45
C TRP A 99 -14.34 2.80 7.52
N SER A 100 -13.53 3.23 8.50
CA SER A 100 -12.21 2.65 8.75
C SER A 100 -12.28 1.16 9.06
N GLN A 101 -13.25 0.75 9.86
CA GLN A 101 -13.48 -0.66 10.19
C GLN A 101 -13.92 -1.47 8.98
N GLU A 102 -14.82 -0.94 8.12
CA GLU A 102 -15.23 -1.63 6.88
C GLU A 102 -14.04 -1.89 5.96
N ILE A 103 -13.15 -0.91 5.77
CA ILE A 103 -11.93 -1.07 4.94
C ILE A 103 -10.96 -2.04 5.60
N PHE A 104 -10.76 -1.93 6.90
CA PHE A 104 -9.88 -2.82 7.66
C PHE A 104 -10.30 -4.28 7.54
N GLU A 105 -11.57 -4.58 7.78
CA GLU A 105 -12.11 -5.94 7.69
C GLU A 105 -12.07 -6.47 6.26
N ASP A 106 -12.39 -5.65 5.25
CA ASP A 106 -12.32 -6.05 3.85
C ASP A 106 -10.88 -6.41 3.43
N LEU A 107 -9.89 -5.61 3.84
CA LEU A 107 -8.47 -5.91 3.59
C LEU A 107 -8.02 -7.18 4.32
N LYS A 108 -8.37 -7.32 5.59
CA LYS A 108 -8.04 -8.50 6.40
C LYS A 108 -8.57 -9.80 5.79
N GLU A 109 -9.80 -9.79 5.28
CA GLU A 109 -10.45 -10.99 4.74
C GLU A 109 -10.01 -11.31 3.30
N SER A 110 -9.67 -10.29 2.53
CA SER A 110 -9.42 -10.44 1.10
C SER A 110 -7.94 -10.44 0.69
N SER A 111 -7.00 -10.34 1.64
CA SER A 111 -5.58 -10.17 1.32
C SER A 111 -4.69 -11.18 2.03
N ASP A 112 -3.67 -11.65 1.31
CA ASP A 112 -2.56 -12.42 1.87
C ASP A 112 -1.30 -11.55 2.03
N LEU A 113 -1.27 -10.38 1.35
CA LEU A 113 -0.27 -9.33 1.46
C LEU A 113 -0.94 -7.98 1.16
N VAL A 114 -0.65 -6.96 1.96
CA VAL A 114 -1.12 -5.59 1.75
C VAL A 114 0.06 -4.65 1.53
N VAL A 115 -0.10 -3.69 0.63
CA VAL A 115 0.81 -2.55 0.44
C VAL A 115 0.01 -1.28 0.75
N ASP A 116 0.32 -0.65 1.87
CA ASP A 116 -0.31 0.59 2.35
C ASP A 116 0.53 1.79 1.92
N ILE A 117 -0.02 2.63 1.03
CA ILE A 117 0.76 3.65 0.31
C ILE A 117 0.42 5.03 0.82
N HIS A 118 1.43 5.69 1.37
CA HIS A 118 1.39 7.04 1.93
C HIS A 118 2.35 7.98 1.22
N ALA A 119 2.19 9.27 1.48
CA ALA A 119 3.14 10.30 1.12
C ALA A 119 3.50 11.15 2.35
N SER A 120 4.66 11.79 2.30
CA SER A 120 5.12 12.66 3.37
C SER A 120 4.23 13.89 3.56
N ASN A 121 4.46 14.65 4.62
CA ASN A 121 3.71 15.87 4.93
C ASN A 121 4.10 17.04 3.99
N LEU A 122 3.50 18.23 4.22
CA LEU A 122 3.69 19.43 3.40
C LEU A 122 5.13 20.00 3.38
N HIS A 123 5.98 19.61 4.32
CA HIS A 123 7.24 20.29 4.59
C HIS A 123 8.47 19.42 4.30
N LEU A 124 8.27 18.13 4.07
CA LEU A 124 9.35 17.17 3.89
C LEU A 124 9.07 16.30 2.66
N LYS A 125 9.99 16.28 1.71
CA LYS A 125 9.96 15.35 0.58
C LYS A 125 10.76 14.11 0.95
N GLU A 126 10.13 12.96 0.92
CA GLU A 126 10.75 11.67 1.23
C GLU A 126 11.06 10.88 -0.05
N LEU A 127 12.20 10.19 -0.06
CA LEU A 127 12.49 9.18 -1.08
C LEU A 127 11.52 8.00 -0.93
N PRO A 128 11.20 7.29 -2.02
CA PRO A 128 10.44 6.07 -1.95
C PRO A 128 11.05 5.07 -0.96
N GLN A 129 10.32 4.70 0.07
CA GLN A 129 10.81 3.83 1.12
C GLN A 129 9.71 2.90 1.65
N ILE A 130 10.14 1.74 2.15
CA ILE A 130 9.29 0.87 2.97
C ILE A 130 9.65 1.12 4.43
N ARG A 131 8.64 1.33 5.27
CA ARG A 131 8.80 1.41 6.73
C ARG A 131 8.38 0.11 7.38
N ILE A 132 9.24 -0.42 8.23
CA ILE A 132 8.99 -1.67 8.96
C ILE A 132 9.20 -1.41 10.45
N ILE A 133 8.21 -1.74 11.25
CA ILE A 133 8.36 -1.79 12.71
C ILE A 133 9.21 -3.01 13.05
N GLU A 134 10.23 -2.83 13.88
CA GLU A 134 11.27 -3.82 14.17
C GLU A 134 10.69 -5.20 14.56
N GLU A 135 9.60 -5.23 15.32
CA GLU A 135 8.96 -6.48 15.75
C GLU A 135 8.44 -7.36 14.59
N PHE A 136 8.19 -6.77 13.40
CA PHE A 136 7.73 -7.49 12.20
C PHE A 136 8.84 -7.65 11.16
N SER A 137 10.08 -7.26 11.47
CA SER A 137 11.16 -7.18 10.49
C SER A 137 11.56 -8.54 9.91
N GLU A 138 11.50 -9.60 10.70
CA GLU A 138 11.85 -10.96 10.25
C GLU A 138 10.93 -11.43 9.10
N GLU A 139 9.65 -11.12 9.19
CA GLU A 139 8.65 -11.50 8.19
C GLU A 139 8.62 -10.52 7.01
N LEU A 140 8.68 -9.20 7.28
CA LEU A 140 8.44 -8.18 6.26
C LEU A 140 9.69 -7.83 5.44
N LEU A 141 10.91 -7.97 5.99
CA LEU A 141 12.12 -7.61 5.25
C LEU A 141 12.30 -8.40 3.95
N PRO A 142 12.09 -9.73 3.90
CA PRO A 142 12.16 -10.47 2.65
C PRO A 142 11.17 -10.00 1.59
N LEU A 143 9.97 -9.57 2.00
CA LEU A 143 8.94 -9.03 1.11
C LEU A 143 9.32 -7.62 0.63
N ALA A 144 9.79 -6.78 1.54
CA ALA A 144 10.22 -5.42 1.23
C ALA A 144 11.39 -5.38 0.24
N LEU A 145 12.34 -6.30 0.33
CA LEU A 145 13.45 -6.41 -0.62
C LEU A 145 12.99 -6.65 -2.07
N GLN A 146 11.83 -7.25 -2.27
CA GLN A 146 11.24 -7.49 -3.59
C GLN A 146 10.63 -6.24 -4.22
N THR A 147 10.40 -5.18 -3.45
CA THR A 147 9.79 -3.93 -3.94
C THR A 147 10.77 -3.03 -4.66
N HIS A 148 12.07 -3.27 -4.53
CA HIS A 148 13.11 -2.43 -5.14
C HIS A 148 12.96 -0.92 -4.88
N THR A 149 12.37 -0.54 -3.73
CA THR A 149 12.35 0.84 -3.26
C THR A 149 13.76 1.33 -2.92
N ASP A 150 13.97 2.64 -2.83
CA ASP A 150 15.30 3.18 -2.53
C ASP A 150 15.80 2.77 -1.14
N ILE A 151 14.89 2.78 -0.15
CA ILE A 151 15.20 2.56 1.26
C ILE A 151 14.20 1.60 1.89
N ILE A 152 14.69 0.70 2.73
CA ILE A 152 13.89 -0.02 3.73
C ILE A 152 14.34 0.49 5.09
N TRP A 153 13.44 1.19 5.79
CA TRP A 153 13.72 1.73 7.11
C TRP A 153 13.05 0.87 8.19
N ILE A 154 13.89 0.15 8.95
CA ILE A 154 13.45 -0.61 10.12
C ILE A 154 13.56 0.31 11.33
N HIS A 155 12.45 0.52 12.03
CA HIS A 155 12.38 1.45 13.15
C HIS A 155 11.71 0.83 14.38
N PRO A 156 12.00 1.34 15.59
CA PRO A 156 11.38 0.84 16.81
C PRO A 156 9.88 1.13 16.83
N MET A 157 9.15 0.36 17.63
CA MET A 157 7.74 0.59 17.91
C MET A 157 7.56 1.91 18.66
N ALA A 158 6.51 2.64 18.33
CA ALA A 158 6.03 3.80 19.06
C ALA A 158 4.50 3.72 19.19
N GLY A 159 3.94 4.16 20.30
CA GLY A 159 2.51 4.06 20.59
C GLY A 159 1.59 4.70 19.53
N VAL A 160 2.11 5.66 18.75
CA VAL A 160 1.38 6.27 17.64
C VAL A 160 1.02 5.29 16.54
N PHE A 161 1.73 4.16 16.43
CA PHE A 161 1.49 3.15 15.40
C PHE A 161 0.38 2.15 15.78
N GLU A 162 0.04 1.99 17.07
CA GLU A 162 -0.92 0.98 17.54
C GLU A 162 -2.30 1.03 16.88
N SER A 163 -2.67 2.18 16.32
CA SER A 163 -3.97 2.40 15.67
C SER A 163 -3.88 2.52 14.14
N THR A 164 -2.71 2.23 13.55
CA THR A 164 -2.51 2.31 12.10
C THR A 164 -2.92 1.01 11.39
N LEU A 165 -3.22 1.13 10.09
CA LEU A 165 -3.56 0.00 9.23
C LEU A 165 -2.44 -1.05 9.23
N GLY A 166 -1.22 -0.64 8.90
CA GLY A 166 -0.09 -1.56 8.78
C GLY A 166 0.20 -2.31 10.08
N TYR A 167 0.18 -1.64 11.23
CA TYR A 167 0.39 -2.30 12.52
C TYR A 167 -0.67 -3.35 12.82
N ASN A 168 -1.96 -2.99 12.70
CA ASN A 168 -3.05 -3.88 13.07
C ASN A 168 -3.17 -5.10 12.14
N LEU A 169 -2.93 -4.94 10.84
CA LEU A 169 -2.91 -6.08 9.91
C LEU A 169 -1.73 -7.01 10.20
N ASN A 170 -0.52 -6.47 10.42
CA ASN A 170 0.65 -7.28 10.78
C ASN A 170 0.43 -8.05 12.09
N LYS A 171 -0.20 -7.46 13.10
CA LYS A 171 -0.57 -8.15 14.36
C LYS A 171 -1.56 -9.31 14.14
N LEU A 172 -2.33 -9.27 13.07
CA LEU A 172 -3.26 -10.32 12.67
C LEU A 172 -2.69 -11.31 11.65
N ASN A 173 -1.37 -11.28 11.44
CA ASN A 173 -0.65 -12.11 10.48
C ASN A 173 -1.12 -11.91 9.02
N VAL A 174 -1.50 -10.69 8.68
CA VAL A 174 -1.67 -10.23 7.31
C VAL A 174 -0.49 -9.30 7.00
N PRO A 175 0.58 -9.82 6.38
CA PRO A 175 1.78 -9.04 6.07
C PRO A 175 1.43 -7.74 5.37
N THR A 176 1.90 -6.61 5.91
CA THR A 176 1.56 -5.29 5.38
C THR A 176 2.82 -4.43 5.30
N LEU A 177 3.20 -4.07 4.06
CA LEU A 177 4.28 -3.15 3.78
C LEU A 177 3.75 -1.72 3.75
N VAL A 178 4.34 -0.82 4.53
CA VAL A 178 4.00 0.59 4.53
C VAL A 178 4.97 1.35 3.65
N VAL A 179 4.47 1.90 2.54
CA VAL A 179 5.22 2.77 1.63
C VAL A 179 5.07 4.21 2.07
N GLU A 180 6.17 4.94 2.14
CA GLU A 180 6.19 6.40 2.25
C GLU A 180 6.98 6.98 1.09
N THR A 181 6.50 8.07 0.48
CA THR A 181 7.13 8.65 -0.70
C THR A 181 6.78 10.12 -0.88
N GLY A 182 7.57 10.85 -1.63
CA GLY A 182 7.27 12.20 -2.12
C GLY A 182 6.86 13.21 -1.08
N ILE A 183 5.85 13.99 -1.39
CA ILE A 183 5.32 15.08 -0.56
C ILE A 183 3.82 15.24 -0.83
N CYS A 184 3.00 15.49 0.19
CA CYS A 184 1.56 15.64 -0.01
C CYS A 184 1.19 16.82 -0.94
N LEU A 185 0.00 16.76 -1.55
CA LEU A 185 -0.56 17.68 -2.54
C LEU A 185 0.26 17.78 -3.84
N ARG A 186 1.17 16.85 -4.08
CA ARG A 186 1.99 16.79 -5.31
C ARG A 186 2.12 15.34 -5.76
N ILE A 187 2.56 15.19 -7.01
CA ILE A 187 2.95 13.91 -7.59
C ILE A 187 4.36 14.09 -8.14
N GLU A 188 5.28 13.21 -7.75
CA GLU A 188 6.64 13.14 -8.24
C GLU A 188 6.73 11.97 -9.24
N PRO A 189 6.63 12.22 -10.55
CA PRO A 189 6.51 11.15 -11.55
C PRO A 189 7.64 10.12 -11.48
N ASP A 190 8.88 10.56 -11.27
CA ASP A 190 10.05 9.69 -11.19
C ASP A 190 9.99 8.75 -9.96
N PHE A 191 9.37 9.21 -8.84
CA PHE A 191 9.18 8.38 -7.66
C PHE A 191 8.07 7.34 -7.90
N VAL A 192 6.99 7.78 -8.54
CA VAL A 192 5.90 6.86 -8.91
C VAL A 192 6.37 5.83 -9.93
N ASP A 193 7.22 6.19 -10.90
CA ASP A 193 7.79 5.23 -11.86
C ASP A 193 8.61 4.16 -11.16
N ARG A 194 9.47 4.54 -10.22
CA ARG A 194 10.27 3.58 -9.43
C ARG A 194 9.40 2.67 -8.58
N LEU A 195 8.42 3.24 -7.87
CA LEU A 195 7.46 2.44 -7.09
C LEU A 195 6.63 1.52 -7.98
N PHE A 196 6.16 1.99 -9.14
CA PHE A 196 5.41 1.16 -10.07
C PHE A 196 6.23 -0.06 -10.52
N HIS A 197 7.48 0.14 -10.93
CA HIS A 197 8.36 -0.97 -11.31
C HIS A 197 8.57 -1.92 -10.13
N GLY A 198 8.81 -1.38 -8.94
CA GLY A 198 8.96 -2.17 -7.71
C GLY A 198 7.73 -3.00 -7.36
N MET A 199 6.53 -2.43 -7.50
CA MET A 199 5.28 -3.18 -7.23
C MET A 199 5.04 -4.27 -8.29
N MET A 200 5.42 -4.03 -9.54
CA MET A 200 5.37 -5.09 -10.57
C MET A 200 6.34 -6.23 -10.27
N HIS A 201 7.56 -5.93 -9.80
CA HIS A 201 8.49 -6.94 -9.30
C HIS A 201 7.93 -7.72 -8.11
N LEU A 202 7.34 -7.03 -7.13
CA LEU A 202 6.68 -7.66 -5.98
C LEU A 202 5.59 -8.65 -6.44
N LEU A 203 4.71 -8.25 -7.35
CA LEU A 203 3.66 -9.12 -7.89
C LEU A 203 4.23 -10.35 -8.61
N HIS A 204 5.34 -10.19 -9.32
CA HIS A 204 6.02 -11.32 -9.96
C HIS A 204 6.67 -12.25 -8.94
N HIS A 205 7.40 -11.72 -7.95
CA HIS A 205 8.02 -12.52 -6.90
C HIS A 205 7.00 -13.26 -6.02
N GLN A 206 5.81 -12.66 -5.82
CA GLN A 206 4.71 -13.30 -5.11
C GLN A 206 3.94 -14.32 -5.97
N GLY A 207 4.36 -14.55 -7.22
CA GLY A 207 3.71 -15.48 -8.12
C GLY A 207 2.35 -15.02 -8.64
N VAL A 208 1.96 -13.76 -8.40
CA VAL A 208 0.71 -13.19 -8.91
C VAL A 208 0.79 -13.01 -10.43
N LEU A 209 1.97 -12.61 -10.92
CA LEU A 209 2.30 -12.55 -12.33
C LEU A 209 3.37 -13.59 -12.66
N ALA A 210 3.10 -14.46 -13.65
CA ALA A 210 4.06 -15.47 -14.09
C ALA A 210 5.30 -14.86 -14.77
N SER A 211 5.16 -13.68 -15.37
CA SER A 211 6.23 -12.95 -16.03
C SER A 211 6.01 -11.44 -15.91
N LEU A 212 7.10 -10.70 -15.94
CA LEU A 212 7.06 -9.23 -16.01
C LEU A 212 6.91 -8.78 -17.49
N PRO A 213 6.17 -7.68 -17.75
CA PRO A 213 6.25 -6.98 -19.03
C PRO A 213 7.69 -6.61 -19.39
N SER A 214 8.02 -6.65 -20.68
CA SER A 214 9.39 -6.42 -21.17
C SER A 214 9.93 -5.00 -20.95
N ASP A 215 9.06 -4.06 -20.69
CA ASP A 215 9.35 -2.66 -20.40
C ASP A 215 9.59 -2.38 -18.91
N ILE A 216 9.42 -3.36 -18.03
CA ILE A 216 9.78 -3.25 -16.62
C ILE A 216 11.30 -3.50 -16.47
N PRO A 217 12.09 -2.47 -16.11
CA PRO A 217 13.53 -2.62 -15.97
C PRO A 217 13.90 -3.46 -14.75
N SER A 218 15.11 -4.03 -14.77
CA SER A 218 15.73 -4.54 -13.54
C SER A 218 16.00 -3.36 -12.59
N ALA A 219 15.69 -3.53 -11.32
CA ALA A 219 15.86 -2.48 -10.33
C ALA A 219 17.01 -2.82 -9.34
N PRO A 220 17.68 -1.81 -8.78
CA PRO A 220 18.71 -2.01 -7.76
C PRO A 220 18.08 -2.56 -6.47
N SER A 221 18.90 -3.22 -5.67
CA SER A 221 18.47 -3.65 -4.33
C SER A 221 18.30 -2.44 -3.41
N PRO A 222 17.28 -2.42 -2.55
CA PRO A 222 17.07 -1.37 -1.56
C PRO A 222 18.21 -1.26 -0.56
N GLN A 223 18.44 -0.05 -0.05
CA GLN A 223 19.31 0.16 1.10
C GLN A 223 18.53 -0.09 2.40
N VAL A 224 18.95 -1.07 3.18
CA VAL A 224 18.35 -1.34 4.50
C VAL A 224 18.99 -0.44 5.55
N VAL A 225 18.15 0.31 6.28
CA VAL A 225 18.58 1.28 7.29
C VAL A 225 17.95 0.92 8.63
N TYR A 226 18.79 0.86 9.66
CA TYR A 226 18.37 0.72 11.07
C TYR A 226 18.64 2.01 11.81
N PRO A 227 17.78 2.42 12.78
CA PRO A 227 18.11 3.53 13.65
C PRO A 227 19.39 3.18 14.42
N ARG A 228 20.37 4.07 14.38
CA ARG A 228 21.49 3.97 15.32
C ARG A 228 20.94 4.25 16.70
N GLY A 229 21.16 3.36 17.66
CA GLY A 229 20.73 3.56 19.03
C GLY A 229 21.22 4.92 19.54
N VAL A 230 20.31 5.67 20.12
CA VAL A 230 20.60 6.92 20.83
C VAL A 230 21.04 6.53 22.24
#